data_9ad66476aaeb189d1625378036105221
#
_entry.id   9ad66476aaeb189d1625378036105221
#
_cell.length_a   1.000
_cell.length_b   1.000
_cell.length_c   1.000
_cell.angle_alpha   90.00
_cell.angle_beta   90.00
_cell.angle_gamma   90.00
#
_symmetry.space_group_name_H-M   'P 1'
#
loop_
_entity.id
_entity.type
_entity.pdbx_description
1 polymer ?
#
loop_
_entity_poly.entity_id
_entity_poly.type
_entity_poly.pdbx_seq_one_letter_code
_entity_poly.pdbx_strand_id
1 'polypeptide(L)'
;MSNREELPKDFLGKLLAVTNKRAKVVIDHILEHGHITTEDLEKTYGYNHPPRAARDVREQGIPLRTFRVKSSDGRSIAAYKFGNLEDIKGGRLGGRKVFAKDLKDALYVAQEGKCSVCSGTFEKRYFQIDHRIPYEISGDPNHLERDPKDYMLLCAACNRAKSWSCEHCPNWETKSAKICVLCYWSYPHEYTHIALHEIRRTDIIWDDDEIPVYEQLKEAALKSYATVPDYVKRVIREHFSDTHGG
;
A
#
# COMPACT_ATOMS: atom_id res chain seq x y z
N MET A 1 12.55 -34.86 6.69
CA MET A 1 13.73 -34.20 7.30
C MET A 1 13.38 -32.74 7.53
N SER A 2 13.51 -32.24 8.75
CA SER A 2 13.11 -30.88 9.11
C SER A 2 14.05 -29.88 8.45
N ASN A 3 13.50 -28.87 7.73
CA ASN A 3 14.28 -27.78 7.09
C ASN A 3 15.05 -26.90 8.10
N ARG A 4 14.92 -27.20 9.41
CA ARG A 4 15.56 -26.45 10.50
C ARG A 4 17.09 -26.61 10.51
N GLU A 5 17.61 -27.73 10.06
CA GLU A 5 19.06 -28.04 10.11
C GLU A 5 19.84 -27.34 8.99
N GLU A 6 19.15 -26.89 7.93
CA GLU A 6 19.77 -26.22 6.78
C GLU A 6 19.79 -24.67 6.90
N LEU A 7 19.11 -24.11 7.93
CA LEU A 7 19.00 -22.66 8.09
C LEU A 7 20.08 -22.12 9.04
N PRO A 8 20.69 -20.95 8.74
CA PRO A 8 21.61 -20.27 9.63
C PRO A 8 20.99 -20.02 11.00
N LYS A 9 21.74 -20.23 12.08
CA LYS A 9 21.26 -20.09 13.47
C LYS A 9 20.62 -18.73 13.76
N ASP A 10 21.22 -17.66 13.23
CA ASP A 10 20.72 -16.29 13.41
C ASP A 10 19.36 -16.08 12.72
N PHE A 11 19.14 -16.72 11.58
CA PHE A 11 17.86 -16.64 10.89
C PHE A 11 16.79 -17.45 11.61
N LEU A 12 17.15 -18.66 12.06
CA LEU A 12 16.25 -19.49 12.85
C LEU A 12 15.81 -18.77 14.15
N GLY A 13 16.74 -18.12 14.85
CA GLY A 13 16.41 -17.31 16.03
C GLY A 13 15.38 -16.22 15.74
N LYS A 14 15.50 -15.57 14.59
CA LYS A 14 14.55 -14.52 14.13
C LYS A 14 13.18 -15.09 13.78
N LEU A 15 13.13 -16.24 13.10
CA LEU A 15 11.86 -16.93 12.80
C LEU A 15 11.11 -17.30 14.09
N LEU A 16 11.81 -17.79 15.08
CA LEU A 16 11.25 -18.21 16.36
C LEU A 16 10.79 -17.01 17.22
N ALA A 17 11.37 -15.82 17.04
CA ALA A 17 11.00 -14.60 17.76
C ALA A 17 9.71 -13.94 17.25
N VAL A 18 9.13 -14.42 16.14
CA VAL A 18 7.88 -13.86 15.58
C VAL A 18 6.69 -14.21 16.48
N THR A 19 5.98 -13.19 16.94
CA THR A 19 4.81 -13.32 17.84
C THR A 19 3.46 -13.19 17.12
N ASN A 20 3.43 -12.67 15.89
CA ASN A 20 2.21 -12.56 15.10
C ASN A 20 1.65 -13.96 14.81
N LYS A 21 0.47 -14.29 15.33
CA LYS A 21 -0.14 -15.63 15.25
C LYS A 21 -0.19 -16.19 13.82
N ARG A 22 -0.62 -15.36 12.84
CA ARG A 22 -0.78 -15.82 11.46
C ARG A 22 0.56 -16.00 10.74
N ALA A 23 1.50 -15.07 10.95
CA ALA A 23 2.86 -15.23 10.45
C ALA A 23 3.55 -16.46 11.07
N LYS A 24 3.35 -16.69 12.36
CA LYS A 24 3.92 -17.85 13.05
C LYS A 24 3.44 -19.17 12.48
N VAL A 25 2.15 -19.32 12.19
CA VAL A 25 1.60 -20.52 11.54
C VAL A 25 2.30 -20.80 10.20
N VAL A 26 2.50 -19.79 9.38
CA VAL A 26 3.21 -19.94 8.09
C VAL A 26 4.65 -20.35 8.31
N ILE A 27 5.34 -19.72 9.26
CA ILE A 27 6.74 -19.99 9.58
C ILE A 27 6.90 -21.43 10.09
N ASP A 28 6.10 -21.82 11.07
CA ASP A 28 6.18 -23.15 11.69
C ASP A 28 5.90 -24.24 10.65
N HIS A 29 4.90 -24.06 9.79
CA HIS A 29 4.61 -25.01 8.71
C HIS A 29 5.76 -25.11 7.70
N ILE A 30 6.36 -23.99 7.29
CA ILE A 30 7.50 -24.02 6.35
C ILE A 30 8.73 -24.68 7.00
N LEU A 31 8.97 -24.46 8.30
CA LEU A 31 10.05 -25.10 9.03
C LEU A 31 9.88 -26.62 9.11
N GLU A 32 8.64 -27.11 9.15
CA GLU A 32 8.33 -28.53 9.23
C GLU A 32 8.26 -29.19 7.85
N HIS A 33 7.61 -28.54 6.87
CA HIS A 33 7.25 -29.16 5.58
C HIS A 33 8.02 -28.56 4.39
N GLY A 34 8.85 -27.54 4.59
CA GLY A 34 9.67 -26.88 3.54
C GLY A 34 8.95 -25.80 2.75
N HIS A 35 7.62 -25.87 2.64
CA HIS A 35 6.79 -24.86 2.01
C HIS A 35 5.35 -24.93 2.54
N ILE A 36 4.56 -23.91 2.29
CA ILE A 36 3.12 -23.89 2.58
C ILE A 36 2.36 -23.44 1.34
N THR A 37 1.24 -24.08 1.04
CA THR A 37 0.37 -23.71 -0.08
C THR A 37 -0.79 -22.84 0.35
N THR A 38 -1.44 -22.16 -0.60
CA THR A 38 -2.72 -21.47 -0.32
C THR A 38 -3.80 -22.45 0.09
N GLU A 39 -3.74 -23.70 -0.38
CA GLU A 39 -4.66 -24.77 -0.01
C GLU A 39 -4.46 -25.21 1.45
N ASP A 40 -3.21 -25.36 1.93
CA ASP A 40 -2.92 -25.66 3.34
C ASP A 40 -3.43 -24.55 4.25
N LEU A 41 -3.20 -23.29 3.87
CA LEU A 41 -3.68 -22.14 4.63
C LEU A 41 -5.20 -22.09 4.74
N GLU A 42 -5.92 -22.48 3.70
CA GLU A 42 -7.39 -22.52 3.68
C GLU A 42 -7.92 -23.75 4.41
N LYS A 43 -7.50 -24.96 4.00
CA LYS A 43 -8.08 -26.22 4.48
C LYS A 43 -7.59 -26.63 5.87
N THR A 44 -6.29 -26.45 6.15
CA THR A 44 -5.70 -26.87 7.43
C THR A 44 -5.82 -25.79 8.50
N TYR A 45 -5.62 -24.52 8.12
CA TYR A 45 -5.59 -23.42 9.08
C TYR A 45 -6.82 -22.51 9.04
N GLY A 46 -7.78 -22.73 8.14
CA GLY A 46 -9.06 -22.01 8.08
C GLY A 46 -8.94 -20.54 7.65
N TYR A 47 -7.91 -20.17 6.91
CA TYR A 47 -7.72 -18.77 6.48
C TYR A 47 -8.47 -18.46 5.19
N ASN A 48 -9.51 -17.63 5.26
CA ASN A 48 -10.31 -17.21 4.11
C ASN A 48 -9.52 -16.39 3.07
N HIS A 49 -8.36 -15.83 3.45
CA HIS A 49 -7.48 -15.05 2.57
C HIS A 49 -6.02 -15.49 2.72
N PRO A 50 -5.67 -16.65 2.15
CA PRO A 50 -4.33 -17.24 2.26
C PRO A 50 -3.17 -16.29 1.92
N PRO A 51 -3.23 -15.45 0.85
CA PRO A 51 -2.14 -14.52 0.53
C PRO A 51 -1.80 -13.51 1.63
N ARG A 52 -2.79 -13.18 2.50
CA ARG A 52 -2.57 -12.29 3.63
C ARG A 52 -1.64 -12.90 4.69
N ALA A 53 -1.70 -14.20 4.88
CA ALA A 53 -0.81 -14.88 5.82
C ALA A 53 0.66 -14.81 5.37
N ALA A 54 0.92 -15.01 4.08
CA ALA A 54 2.25 -14.83 3.49
C ALA A 54 2.73 -13.37 3.56
N ARG A 55 1.82 -12.41 3.36
CA ARG A 55 2.10 -10.98 3.53
C ARG A 55 2.51 -10.67 4.96
N ASP A 56 1.80 -11.19 5.96
CA ASP A 56 2.12 -10.96 7.37
C ASP A 56 3.54 -11.44 7.72
N VAL A 57 4.02 -12.55 7.12
CA VAL A 57 5.41 -13.01 7.27
C VAL A 57 6.41 -12.02 6.66
N ARG A 58 6.12 -11.52 5.45
CA ARG A 58 6.98 -10.52 4.80
C ARG A 58 7.00 -9.20 5.57
N GLU A 59 5.89 -8.83 6.18
CA GLU A 59 5.78 -7.66 7.06
C GLU A 59 6.61 -7.81 8.34
N GLN A 60 6.95 -9.04 8.76
CA GLN A 60 7.95 -9.30 9.82
C GLN A 60 9.39 -9.25 9.30
N GLY A 61 9.62 -8.87 8.05
CA GLY A 61 10.95 -8.80 7.44
C GLY A 61 11.52 -10.15 7.03
N ILE A 62 10.71 -11.21 7.00
CA ILE A 62 11.13 -12.54 6.60
C ILE A 62 10.86 -12.71 5.11
N PRO A 63 11.91 -12.97 4.29
CA PRO A 63 11.75 -13.14 2.86
C PRO A 63 10.99 -14.43 2.55
N LEU A 64 9.92 -14.33 1.77
CA LEU A 64 9.18 -15.45 1.22
C LEU A 64 9.22 -15.42 -0.31
N ARG A 65 9.69 -16.51 -0.90
CA ARG A 65 9.59 -16.76 -2.34
C ARG A 65 8.25 -17.41 -2.65
N THR A 66 7.53 -16.85 -3.62
CA THR A 66 6.29 -17.45 -4.15
C THR A 66 6.62 -18.31 -5.37
N PHE A 67 6.01 -19.47 -5.47
CA PHE A 67 6.08 -20.36 -6.63
C PHE A 67 4.73 -21.05 -6.88
N ARG A 68 4.60 -21.82 -7.95
CA ARG A 68 3.34 -22.49 -8.30
C ARG A 68 3.46 -23.98 -8.08
N VAL A 69 2.40 -24.57 -7.49
CA VAL A 69 2.22 -26.01 -7.34
C VAL A 69 0.84 -26.42 -7.81
N LYS A 70 0.62 -27.72 -7.97
CA LYS A 70 -0.71 -28.27 -8.21
C LYS A 70 -1.41 -28.51 -6.87
N SER A 71 -2.66 -28.07 -6.76
CA SER A 71 -3.57 -28.38 -5.65
C SER A 71 -4.09 -29.82 -5.73
N SER A 72 -4.79 -30.26 -4.70
CA SER A 72 -5.42 -31.58 -4.64
C SER A 72 -6.41 -31.85 -5.80
N ASP A 73 -7.01 -30.80 -6.38
CA ASP A 73 -7.94 -30.84 -7.52
C ASP A 73 -7.25 -30.52 -8.86
N GLY A 74 -5.91 -30.45 -8.91
CA GLY A 74 -5.12 -30.24 -10.13
C GLY A 74 -4.97 -28.78 -10.59
N ARG A 75 -5.59 -27.81 -9.92
CA ARG A 75 -5.43 -26.39 -10.25
C ARG A 75 -4.04 -25.89 -9.87
N SER A 76 -3.54 -24.87 -10.60
CA SER A 76 -2.28 -24.20 -10.25
C SER A 76 -2.52 -23.16 -9.16
N ILE A 77 -1.94 -23.40 -7.98
CA ILE A 77 -2.06 -22.55 -6.79
C ILE A 77 -0.72 -21.97 -6.38
N ALA A 78 -0.74 -20.91 -5.57
CA ALA A 78 0.48 -20.34 -5.00
C ALA A 78 0.97 -21.17 -3.80
N ALA A 79 2.29 -21.31 -3.72
CA ALA A 79 3.01 -21.85 -2.58
C ALA A 79 4.13 -20.89 -2.15
N TYR A 80 4.48 -20.94 -0.88
CA TYR A 80 5.45 -20.04 -0.26
C TYR A 80 6.52 -20.85 0.45
N LYS A 81 7.79 -20.46 0.29
CA LYS A 81 8.93 -20.98 1.04
C LYS A 81 9.84 -19.83 1.44
N PHE A 82 10.77 -20.06 2.37
CA PHE A 82 11.76 -19.03 2.70
C PHE A 82 12.58 -18.66 1.47
N GLY A 83 12.79 -17.33 1.28
CA GLY A 83 13.69 -16.78 0.28
C GLY A 83 15.15 -16.84 0.73
N ASN A 84 16.07 -16.39 -0.12
CA ASN A 84 17.49 -16.32 0.24
C ASN A 84 17.71 -15.24 1.30
N LEU A 85 18.62 -15.51 2.24
CA LEU A 85 19.01 -14.57 3.27
C LEU A 85 19.67 -13.30 2.69
N GLU A 86 20.29 -13.41 1.53
CA GLU A 86 20.87 -12.30 0.78
C GLU A 86 19.79 -11.31 0.27
N ASP A 87 18.54 -11.78 0.15
CA ASP A 87 17.38 -10.93 -0.18
C ASP A 87 16.95 -10.06 1.01
N ILE A 88 17.50 -10.28 2.21
CA ILE A 88 17.31 -9.43 3.38
C ILE A 88 18.17 -8.18 3.22
N LYS A 89 17.75 -7.29 2.31
CA LYS A 89 18.43 -6.03 2.06
C LYS A 89 18.44 -5.13 3.31
N GLY A 90 19.63 -4.90 3.83
CA GLY A 90 19.92 -3.77 4.71
C GLY A 90 19.29 -3.80 6.10
N GLY A 91 19.39 -4.90 6.86
CA GLY A 91 19.07 -4.90 8.29
C GLY A 91 17.59 -4.80 8.66
N ARG A 92 16.68 -4.91 7.70
CA ARG A 92 15.21 -4.75 7.86
C ARG A 92 14.52 -5.99 8.47
N LEU A 93 15.11 -6.58 9.47
CA LEU A 93 14.48 -7.62 10.26
C LEU A 93 13.69 -6.96 11.40
N GLY A 94 12.40 -6.81 11.20
CA GLY A 94 11.56 -6.22 12.23
C GLY A 94 10.13 -5.91 11.81
N GLY A 95 9.79 -6.01 10.53
CA GLY A 95 8.44 -5.75 10.01
C GLY A 95 7.96 -4.32 10.28
N ARG A 96 6.77 -4.00 9.79
CA ARG A 96 6.09 -2.73 10.10
C ARG A 96 5.74 -2.68 11.58
N LYS A 97 6.27 -1.70 12.28
CA LYS A 97 5.85 -1.42 13.67
C LYS A 97 4.50 -0.74 13.68
N VAL A 98 3.66 -1.11 14.63
CA VAL A 98 2.35 -0.46 14.82
C VAL A 98 2.55 1.04 15.06
N PHE A 99 1.74 1.85 14.39
CA PHE A 99 1.76 3.29 14.60
C PHE A 99 1.17 3.65 15.97
N ALA A 100 1.83 4.55 16.68
CA ALA A 100 1.32 5.08 17.94
C ALA A 100 0.03 5.90 17.69
N LYS A 101 -0.87 5.90 18.66
CA LYS A 101 -2.10 6.68 18.61
C LYS A 101 -1.81 8.17 18.42
N ASP A 102 -0.82 8.67 19.12
CA ASP A 102 -0.43 10.09 19.10
C ASP A 102 0.00 10.56 17.71
N LEU A 103 0.68 9.71 16.94
CA LEU A 103 1.00 10.02 15.55
C LEU A 103 -0.27 10.17 14.69
N LYS A 104 -1.28 9.30 14.89
CA LYS A 104 -2.56 9.42 14.18
C LYS A 104 -3.28 10.71 14.55
N ASP A 105 -3.23 11.08 15.83
CA ASP A 105 -3.87 12.28 16.35
C ASP A 105 -3.21 13.54 15.79
N ALA A 106 -1.88 13.58 15.78
CA ALA A 106 -1.10 14.69 15.20
C ALA A 106 -1.37 14.86 13.71
N LEU A 107 -1.37 13.76 12.95
CA LEU A 107 -1.67 13.79 11.51
C LEU A 107 -3.11 14.22 11.24
N TYR A 108 -4.08 13.80 12.05
CA TYR A 108 -5.49 14.17 11.88
C TYR A 108 -5.70 15.68 12.06
N VAL A 109 -5.04 16.27 13.05
CA VAL A 109 -5.08 17.71 13.26
C VAL A 109 -4.36 18.45 12.14
N ALA A 110 -3.15 18.01 11.76
CA ALA A 110 -2.34 18.65 10.72
C ALA A 110 -2.99 18.60 9.33
N GLN A 111 -3.81 17.59 9.05
CA GLN A 111 -4.53 17.44 7.77
C GLN A 111 -5.99 17.89 7.85
N GLU A 112 -6.42 18.54 8.95
CA GLU A 112 -7.79 19.05 9.14
C GLU A 112 -8.88 17.98 8.91
N GLY A 113 -8.62 16.72 9.27
CA GLY A 113 -9.53 15.61 9.04
C GLY A 113 -9.74 15.25 7.56
N LYS A 114 -8.82 15.62 6.68
CA LYS A 114 -8.89 15.37 5.24
C LYS A 114 -7.91 14.28 4.79
N CYS A 115 -8.30 13.55 3.76
CA CYS A 115 -7.40 12.62 3.07
C CYS A 115 -6.34 13.39 2.28
N SER A 116 -5.06 13.06 2.45
CA SER A 116 -3.96 13.75 1.75
C SER A 116 -4.07 13.69 0.22
N VAL A 117 -4.79 12.72 -0.34
CA VAL A 117 -4.86 12.50 -1.80
C VAL A 117 -6.13 13.12 -2.41
N CYS A 118 -7.31 12.77 -1.88
CA CYS A 118 -8.58 13.20 -2.47
C CYS A 118 -9.24 14.37 -1.74
N SER A 119 -8.62 14.85 -0.66
CA SER A 119 -9.14 15.94 0.20
C SER A 119 -10.51 15.69 0.85
N GLY A 120 -11.13 14.52 0.63
CA GLY A 120 -12.40 14.16 1.28
C GLY A 120 -12.25 14.12 2.80
N THR A 121 -13.28 14.60 3.49
CA THR A 121 -13.37 14.67 4.95
C THR A 121 -13.93 13.38 5.52
N PHE A 122 -13.29 12.82 6.54
CA PHE A 122 -13.73 11.59 7.17
C PHE A 122 -13.49 11.64 8.68
N GLU A 123 -14.28 10.88 9.42
CA GLU A 123 -14.00 10.65 10.83
C GLU A 123 -12.64 9.93 10.98
N LYS A 124 -11.90 10.28 12.02
CA LYS A 124 -10.55 9.76 12.32
C LYS A 124 -10.43 8.22 12.26
N ARG A 125 -11.49 7.49 12.61
CA ARG A 125 -11.50 6.01 12.59
C ARG A 125 -11.34 5.43 11.18
N TYR A 126 -11.78 6.14 10.14
CA TYR A 126 -11.75 5.68 8.75
C TYR A 126 -10.42 5.96 8.05
N PHE A 127 -9.55 6.74 8.67
CA PHE A 127 -8.22 6.97 8.14
C PHE A 127 -7.24 5.87 8.48
N GLN A 128 -6.32 5.64 7.56
CA GLN A 128 -5.16 4.79 7.71
C GLN A 128 -3.90 5.66 7.62
N ILE A 129 -2.95 5.45 8.55
CA ILE A 129 -1.62 6.06 8.43
C ILE A 129 -0.86 5.28 7.37
N ASP A 130 -0.25 5.99 6.45
CA ASP A 130 0.67 5.42 5.48
C ASP A 130 1.97 6.22 5.40
N HIS A 131 3.06 5.56 5.03
CA HIS A 131 4.32 6.23 4.75
C HIS A 131 4.19 7.04 3.45
N ARG A 132 4.69 8.29 3.41
CA ARG A 132 4.73 9.04 2.15
C ARG A 132 5.52 8.28 1.10
N ILE A 133 6.77 7.95 1.39
CA ILE A 133 7.56 7.02 0.59
C ILE A 133 7.24 5.60 1.07
N PRO A 134 6.87 4.67 0.17
CA PRO A 134 6.52 3.31 0.57
C PRO A 134 7.56 2.67 1.49
N TYR A 135 7.09 1.98 2.53
CA TYR A 135 7.94 1.26 3.47
C TYR A 135 8.95 0.33 2.77
N GLU A 136 8.54 -0.32 1.69
CA GLU A 136 9.41 -1.21 0.89
C GLU A 136 10.61 -0.50 0.25
N ILE A 137 10.54 0.83 0.10
CA ILE A 137 11.59 1.64 -0.51
C ILE A 137 12.47 2.28 0.55
N SER A 138 11.89 2.98 1.54
CA SER A 138 12.63 3.73 2.55
C SER A 138 12.82 2.99 3.88
N GLY A 139 11.99 1.98 4.16
CA GLY A 139 11.92 1.38 5.50
C GLY A 139 11.24 2.29 6.50
N ASP A 140 11.46 2.02 7.78
CA ASP A 140 11.00 2.81 8.93
C ASP A 140 12.15 2.88 9.97
N PRO A 141 13.28 3.53 9.62
CA PRO A 141 14.49 3.49 10.43
C PRO A 141 14.29 4.13 11.81
N ASN A 142 13.46 5.15 11.88
CA ASN A 142 13.19 5.94 13.08
C ASN A 142 11.84 5.60 13.72
N HIS A 143 11.47 4.31 13.76
CA HIS A 143 10.15 3.89 14.25
C HIS A 143 9.88 4.25 15.73
N LEU A 144 10.88 4.63 16.50
CA LEU A 144 10.75 5.13 17.87
C LEU A 144 10.46 6.64 17.92
N GLU A 145 11.00 7.40 16.96
CA GLU A 145 10.87 8.85 16.84
C GLU A 145 10.36 9.22 15.44
N ARG A 146 9.14 8.81 15.14
CA ARG A 146 8.52 9.05 13.83
C ARG A 146 8.19 10.52 13.61
N ASP A 147 8.82 11.16 12.63
CA ASP A 147 8.43 12.50 12.18
C ASP A 147 7.09 12.42 11.43
N PRO A 148 6.04 13.14 11.86
CA PRO A 148 4.76 13.18 11.15
C PRO A 148 4.88 13.57 9.68
N LYS A 149 5.94 14.29 9.27
CA LYS A 149 6.19 14.68 7.88
C LYS A 149 6.43 13.50 6.94
N ASP A 150 6.91 12.37 7.47
CA ASP A 150 7.17 11.16 6.69
C ASP A 150 5.90 10.33 6.46
N TYR A 151 4.78 10.73 7.06
CA TYR A 151 3.53 10.00 7.05
C TYR A 151 2.38 10.85 6.52
N MET A 152 1.30 10.19 6.19
CA MET A 152 0.05 10.82 5.74
C MET A 152 -1.15 10.00 6.19
N LEU A 153 -2.31 10.66 6.34
CA LEU A 153 -3.59 9.99 6.49
C LEU A 153 -4.26 9.83 5.14
N LEU A 154 -4.70 8.63 4.86
CA LEU A 154 -5.42 8.28 3.65
C LEU A 154 -6.75 7.61 4.01
N CYS A 155 -7.79 7.92 3.24
CA CYS A 155 -8.99 7.09 3.25
C CYS A 155 -8.71 5.70 2.67
N ALA A 156 -9.55 4.72 2.96
CA ALA A 156 -9.31 3.34 2.55
C ALA A 156 -9.20 3.17 1.01
N ALA A 157 -9.91 3.98 0.22
CA ALA A 157 -9.84 3.93 -1.23
C ALA A 157 -8.49 4.43 -1.74
N CYS A 158 -8.03 5.61 -1.28
CA CYS A 158 -6.75 6.18 -1.68
C CYS A 158 -5.57 5.34 -1.22
N ASN A 159 -5.65 4.75 -0.02
CA ASN A 159 -4.59 3.86 0.48
C ASN A 159 -4.44 2.60 -0.39
N ARG A 160 -5.55 1.99 -0.82
CA ARG A 160 -5.50 0.86 -1.77
C ARG A 160 -4.96 1.26 -3.14
N ALA A 161 -5.41 2.41 -3.66
CA ALA A 161 -4.96 2.92 -4.96
C ALA A 161 -3.45 3.21 -4.95
N LYS A 162 -2.94 3.85 -3.89
CA LYS A 162 -1.51 4.09 -3.68
C LYS A 162 -0.73 2.78 -3.63
N SER A 163 -1.16 1.82 -2.79
CA SER A 163 -0.47 0.53 -2.66
C SER A 163 -0.37 -0.17 -4.01
N TRP A 164 -1.48 -0.27 -4.73
CA TRP A 164 -1.51 -0.89 -6.06
C TRP A 164 -0.59 -0.18 -7.04
N SER A 165 -0.66 1.14 -7.12
CA SER A 165 0.16 1.94 -8.04
C SER A 165 1.65 1.84 -7.73
N CYS A 166 2.04 1.84 -6.46
CA CYS A 166 3.43 1.71 -6.04
C CYS A 166 3.98 0.30 -6.33
N GLU A 167 3.20 -0.74 -6.08
CA GLU A 167 3.59 -2.14 -6.37
C GLU A 167 3.82 -2.41 -7.87
N HIS A 168 3.16 -1.63 -8.75
CA HIS A 168 3.30 -1.73 -10.21
C HIS A 168 4.23 -0.65 -10.81
N CYS A 169 4.84 0.18 -9.98
CA CYS A 169 5.80 1.19 -10.42
C CYS A 169 7.16 0.54 -10.71
N PRO A 170 7.85 0.87 -11.82
CA PRO A 170 9.21 0.39 -12.08
C PRO A 170 10.19 0.67 -10.92
N ASN A 171 9.97 1.75 -10.16
CA ASN A 171 10.78 2.06 -8.98
C ASN A 171 10.60 1.06 -7.82
N TRP A 172 9.61 0.17 -7.88
CA TRP A 172 9.48 -0.92 -6.91
C TRP A 172 10.67 -1.88 -6.94
N GLU A 173 11.30 -2.05 -8.12
CA GLU A 173 12.52 -2.84 -8.30
C GLU A 173 13.78 -2.06 -7.92
N THR A 174 13.88 -0.78 -8.35
CA THR A 174 15.09 0.03 -8.17
C THR A 174 15.23 0.64 -6.77
N LYS A 175 14.14 0.71 -6.00
CA LYS A 175 14.09 1.16 -4.59
C LYS A 175 14.68 2.57 -4.35
N SER A 176 14.54 3.50 -5.29
CA SER A 176 15.04 4.86 -5.15
C SER A 176 14.05 5.78 -4.44
N ALA A 177 14.36 6.20 -3.22
CA ALA A 177 13.55 7.18 -2.48
C ALA A 177 13.48 8.54 -3.19
N LYS A 178 14.53 8.94 -3.93
CA LYS A 178 14.58 10.20 -4.69
C LYS A 178 13.49 10.29 -5.77
N ILE A 179 13.10 9.17 -6.35
CA ILE A 179 12.00 9.11 -7.32
C ILE A 179 10.67 9.34 -6.61
N CYS A 180 10.49 8.73 -5.44
CA CYS A 180 9.21 8.81 -4.72
C CYS A 180 8.89 10.21 -4.18
N VAL A 181 9.88 11.04 -3.85
CA VAL A 181 9.63 12.42 -3.38
C VAL A 181 9.00 13.32 -4.44
N LEU A 182 9.10 12.94 -5.73
CA LEU A 182 8.50 13.65 -6.85
C LEU A 182 7.20 13.00 -7.36
N CYS A 183 6.69 12.00 -6.63
CA CYS A 183 5.52 11.23 -7.03
C CYS A 183 4.25 11.75 -6.35
N TYR A 184 3.16 11.82 -7.11
CA TYR A 184 1.81 12.14 -6.63
C TYR A 184 1.41 11.38 -5.35
N TRP A 185 1.73 10.09 -5.28
CA TRP A 185 1.36 9.28 -4.14
C TRP A 185 2.10 9.62 -2.84
N SER A 186 3.22 10.35 -2.93
CA SER A 186 3.96 10.84 -1.77
C SER A 186 3.61 12.28 -1.44
N TYR A 187 3.53 13.13 -2.48
CA TYR A 187 3.27 14.57 -2.35
C TYR A 187 2.23 15.02 -3.39
N PRO A 188 0.91 14.85 -3.11
CA PRO A 188 -0.15 15.11 -4.10
C PRO A 188 -0.24 16.54 -4.59
N HIS A 189 0.29 17.51 -3.84
CA HIS A 189 0.26 18.93 -4.19
C HIS A 189 1.50 19.40 -4.96
N GLU A 190 2.60 18.62 -4.91
CA GLU A 190 3.85 18.98 -5.54
C GLU A 190 4.53 17.73 -6.12
N TYR A 191 4.22 17.41 -7.37
CA TYR A 191 4.71 16.20 -8.02
C TYR A 191 4.95 16.41 -9.51
N THR A 192 5.82 15.57 -10.10
CA THR A 192 6.11 15.56 -11.53
C THR A 192 5.57 14.35 -12.27
N HIS A 193 5.31 13.25 -11.55
CA HIS A 193 4.86 11.99 -12.15
C HIS A 193 3.93 11.20 -11.20
N ILE A 194 3.24 10.22 -11.76
CA ILE A 194 2.53 9.16 -11.01
C ILE A 194 3.11 7.82 -11.44
N ALA A 195 3.77 7.10 -10.54
CA ALA A 195 4.41 5.81 -10.83
C ALA A 195 5.31 5.85 -12.09
N LEU A 196 6.12 6.92 -12.23
CA LEU A 196 6.98 7.24 -13.37
C LEU A 196 6.27 7.60 -14.69
N HIS A 197 4.95 7.69 -14.69
CA HIS A 197 4.21 8.22 -15.83
C HIS A 197 4.03 9.74 -15.70
N GLU A 198 4.33 10.50 -16.75
CA GLU A 198 4.13 11.95 -16.79
C GLU A 198 2.64 12.27 -16.99
N ILE A 199 1.87 12.10 -15.95
CA ILE A 199 0.44 12.42 -15.89
C ILE A 199 0.16 13.34 -14.71
N ARG A 200 -0.96 14.05 -14.79
CA ARG A 200 -1.50 14.84 -13.67
C ARG A 200 -2.87 14.29 -13.33
N ARG A 201 -3.17 14.26 -12.06
CA ARG A 201 -4.43 13.74 -11.52
C ARG A 201 -4.98 14.69 -10.48
N THR A 202 -6.28 14.89 -10.51
CA THR A 202 -7.05 15.55 -9.47
C THR A 202 -8.24 14.67 -9.13
N ASP A 203 -8.39 14.31 -7.87
CA ASP A 203 -9.55 13.60 -7.35
C ASP A 203 -10.40 14.62 -6.58
N ILE A 204 -11.69 14.73 -6.92
CA ILE A 204 -12.64 15.62 -6.27
C ILE A 204 -13.73 14.76 -5.66
N ILE A 205 -14.00 14.97 -4.38
CA ILE A 205 -15.13 14.36 -3.67
C ILE A 205 -16.14 15.46 -3.40
N TRP A 206 -17.36 15.19 -3.73
CA TRP A 206 -18.51 16.04 -3.48
C TRP A 206 -19.32 15.42 -2.35
N ASP A 207 -19.52 16.13 -1.26
CA ASP A 207 -20.28 15.65 -0.12
C ASP A 207 -21.34 16.67 0.33
N ASP A 208 -22.28 16.19 1.10
CA ASP A 208 -23.36 16.96 1.74
C ASP A 208 -24.00 18.01 0.81
N ASP A 209 -23.77 19.29 1.05
CA ASP A 209 -24.32 20.43 0.34
C ASP A 209 -23.73 20.63 -1.07
N GLU A 210 -22.63 19.97 -1.40
CA GLU A 210 -22.02 20.00 -2.73
C GLU A 210 -22.69 19.04 -3.73
N ILE A 211 -23.44 18.05 -3.26
CA ILE A 211 -24.12 17.05 -4.12
C ILE A 211 -25.00 17.72 -5.20
N PRO A 212 -25.80 18.77 -4.92
CA PRO A 212 -26.59 19.43 -5.96
C PRO A 212 -25.75 20.04 -7.09
N VAL A 213 -24.54 20.52 -6.79
CA VAL A 213 -23.60 21.05 -7.79
C VAL A 213 -23.10 19.91 -8.69
N TYR A 214 -22.77 18.76 -8.11
CA TYR A 214 -22.37 17.58 -8.87
C TYR A 214 -23.49 17.09 -9.80
N GLU A 215 -24.75 17.05 -9.35
CA GLU A 215 -25.85 16.63 -10.21
C GLU A 215 -26.08 17.62 -11.38
N GLN A 216 -25.93 18.92 -11.17
CA GLN A 216 -25.95 19.91 -12.26
C GLN A 216 -24.82 19.69 -13.26
N LEU A 217 -23.60 19.44 -12.77
CA LEU A 217 -22.43 19.11 -13.60
C LEU A 217 -22.69 17.87 -14.45
N LYS A 218 -23.23 16.83 -13.84
CA LYS A 218 -23.58 15.56 -14.50
C LYS A 218 -24.65 15.74 -15.61
N GLU A 219 -25.69 16.54 -15.35
CA GLU A 219 -26.71 16.88 -16.35
C GLU A 219 -26.11 17.67 -17.53
N ALA A 220 -25.23 18.63 -17.26
CA ALA A 220 -24.58 19.41 -18.28
C ALA A 220 -23.64 18.58 -19.15
N ALA A 221 -22.91 17.66 -18.54
CA ALA A 221 -22.10 16.68 -19.27
C ALA A 221 -22.95 15.80 -20.17
N LEU A 222 -24.07 15.27 -19.66
CA LEU A 222 -24.99 14.42 -20.41
C LEU A 222 -25.61 15.17 -21.61
N LYS A 223 -26.07 16.39 -21.43
CA LYS A 223 -26.57 17.26 -22.51
C LYS A 223 -25.53 17.55 -23.60
N SER A 224 -24.26 17.48 -23.22
CA SER A 224 -23.12 17.69 -24.13
C SER A 224 -22.57 16.38 -24.73
N TYR A 225 -23.22 15.25 -24.50
CA TYR A 225 -22.77 13.92 -24.92
C TYR A 225 -21.33 13.60 -24.45
N ALA A 226 -20.94 14.07 -23.26
CA ALA A 226 -19.61 13.92 -22.70
C ALA A 226 -19.66 13.15 -21.37
N THR A 227 -18.54 12.51 -21.01
CA THR A 227 -18.35 12.03 -19.63
C THR A 227 -18.12 13.23 -18.69
N VAL A 228 -18.44 13.07 -17.41
CA VAL A 228 -18.18 14.14 -16.41
C VAL A 228 -16.72 14.60 -16.42
N PRO A 229 -15.70 13.68 -16.41
CA PRO A 229 -14.30 14.09 -16.50
C PRO A 229 -13.95 14.90 -17.77
N ASP A 230 -14.48 14.51 -18.91
CA ASP A 230 -14.21 15.22 -20.17
C ASP A 230 -14.91 16.59 -20.22
N TYR A 231 -16.11 16.66 -19.67
CA TYR A 231 -16.84 17.92 -19.53
C TYR A 231 -16.08 18.90 -18.62
N VAL A 232 -15.64 18.43 -17.44
CA VAL A 232 -14.84 19.24 -16.52
C VAL A 232 -13.54 19.74 -17.17
N LYS A 233 -12.81 18.87 -17.88
CA LYS A 233 -11.60 19.28 -18.62
C LYS A 233 -11.89 20.36 -19.68
N ARG A 234 -13.05 20.27 -20.33
CA ARG A 234 -13.47 21.29 -21.31
C ARG A 234 -13.74 22.63 -20.63
N VAL A 235 -14.56 22.65 -19.59
CA VAL A 235 -14.88 23.86 -18.83
C VAL A 235 -13.62 24.54 -18.28
N ILE A 236 -12.71 23.76 -17.71
CA ILE A 236 -11.43 24.28 -17.20
C ILE A 236 -10.60 24.89 -18.35
N ARG A 237 -10.51 24.23 -19.51
CA ARG A 237 -9.77 24.76 -20.67
C ARG A 237 -10.38 26.07 -21.18
N GLU A 238 -11.69 26.12 -21.31
CA GLU A 238 -12.41 27.34 -21.74
C GLU A 238 -12.13 28.48 -20.77
N HIS A 239 -12.25 28.23 -19.45
CA HIS A 239 -11.98 29.23 -18.43
C HIS A 239 -10.58 29.84 -18.53
N PHE A 240 -9.54 29.01 -18.72
CA PHE A 240 -8.16 29.51 -18.84
C PHE A 240 -7.83 30.09 -20.22
N SER A 241 -8.56 29.72 -21.27
CA SER A 241 -8.40 30.35 -22.60
C SER A 241 -8.92 31.79 -22.61
N ASP A 242 -10.06 32.04 -21.96
CA ASP A 242 -10.67 33.36 -21.87
C ASP A 242 -9.86 34.32 -20.99
N THR A 243 -9.10 33.81 -20.03
CA THR A 243 -8.26 34.65 -19.14
C THR A 243 -6.90 35.05 -19.74
N HIS A 244 -6.47 34.47 -20.85
CA HIS A 244 -5.18 34.76 -21.51
C HIS A 244 -5.36 35.58 -22.83
N GLY A 245 -6.57 36.05 -23.16
CA GLY A 245 -6.91 36.84 -24.35
C GLY A 245 -7.14 38.33 -24.09
N GLY A 246 -6.64 38.83 -22.96
CA GLY A 246 -6.75 40.23 -22.59
C GLY A 246 -5.41 40.96 -22.53
#